data_c7a1a7f420dc12b3d9071d1242e52b66
#
_entry.id   c7a1a7f420dc12b3d9071d1242e52b66
#
_cell.length_a   1.000
_cell.length_b   1.000
_cell.length_c   1.000
_cell.angle_alpha   90.00
_cell.angle_beta   90.00
_cell.angle_gamma   90.00
#
_symmetry.space_group_name_H-M   'P 1'
#
loop_
_entity.id
_entity.type
_entity.pdbx_description
1 polymer ?
#
loop_
_entity_poly.entity_id
_entity_poly.type
_entity_poly.pdbx_seq_one_letter_code
_entity_poly.pdbx_strand_id
1 'polypeptide(L)'
;GNFGRLANLHILELRDNYLMILPKSLSRSTELLRLDIGQNEFQQFPEVIGRFLKLRELWIDNNSLTAIPSVVKPLENLIHLEASNNMIEEIAPELGYCSQLVDLSLSSNSLTQLPDSIGQLSNLTTLKLDNNRLYSLPDSIGQMTNLEELMLMCNYLDKIPSSIGLLRKLQYMNVDDNMLRSIPPEIGSCSKLAVLSARSNKLTKIPPEMGHLSSLRVLNLVRNSLSCLPQSLLNCDNLVALWLSENQSKPLVPMHSEIDPQTYEQVLTCFLFPQVPLAQNEAKSDETPQNVETPSSRHISFVDMKATPKVPEKPGQLRRAPTPYPKELRALAKHARNIHKDGAQDVTPPMQSAVHIKAAKITPTLQQRFASDNKIEV
;
A
#
# COMPACT_ATOMS: atom_id res chain seq x y z
N GLY A 1 43.01 -1.88 -6.38
CA GLY A 1 42.76 -0.47 -6.46
C GLY A 1 43.13 0.30 -5.23
N ASN A 2 43.46 1.58 -5.41
CA ASN A 2 43.95 2.47 -4.37
C ASN A 2 42.87 3.37 -3.76
N PHE A 3 41.61 2.95 -3.73
CA PHE A 3 40.50 3.73 -3.15
C PHE A 3 40.76 4.18 -1.70
N GLY A 4 41.53 3.40 -0.92
CA GLY A 4 41.90 3.78 0.44
C GLY A 4 42.77 5.05 0.59
N ARG A 5 43.14 5.70 -0.51
CA ARG A 5 43.79 7.03 -0.47
C ARG A 5 42.78 8.18 -0.47
N LEU A 6 41.51 7.89 -0.76
CA LEU A 6 40.42 8.86 -0.78
C LEU A 6 39.78 8.95 0.62
N ALA A 7 40.54 9.38 1.62
CA ALA A 7 40.10 9.42 3.00
C ALA A 7 38.91 10.38 3.23
N ASN A 8 38.83 11.45 2.43
CA ASN A 8 37.78 12.47 2.52
C ASN A 8 36.61 12.22 1.56
N LEU A 9 36.45 10.98 1.03
CA LEU A 9 35.36 10.67 0.12
C LEU A 9 34.05 10.63 0.89
N HIS A 10 33.07 11.48 0.49
CA HIS A 10 31.74 11.57 1.08
C HIS A 10 30.66 10.88 0.25
N ILE A 11 30.80 10.91 -1.05
CA ILE A 11 29.83 10.35 -2.00
C ILE A 11 30.59 9.42 -2.96
N LEU A 12 30.08 8.21 -3.09
CA LEU A 12 30.58 7.24 -4.05
C LEU A 12 29.40 6.64 -4.82
N GLU A 13 29.34 6.98 -6.11
CA GLU A 13 28.34 6.47 -7.04
C GLU A 13 29.00 5.50 -8.03
N LEU A 14 28.56 4.25 -7.98
CA LEU A 14 29.04 3.15 -8.81
C LEU A 14 27.88 2.43 -9.51
N ARG A 15 26.73 3.09 -9.58
CA ARG A 15 25.51 2.56 -10.20
C ARG A 15 25.74 2.20 -11.67
N ASP A 16 25.01 1.20 -12.15
CA ASP A 16 24.99 0.77 -13.56
C ASP A 16 26.38 0.34 -14.07
N ASN A 17 26.95 -0.65 -13.36
CA ASN A 17 28.21 -1.30 -13.68
C ASN A 17 28.05 -2.82 -13.57
N TYR A 18 29.17 -3.57 -13.71
CA TYR A 18 29.24 -5.02 -13.58
C TYR A 18 30.03 -5.44 -12.33
N LEU A 19 29.88 -4.69 -11.23
CA LEU A 19 30.65 -4.94 -10.01
C LEU A 19 30.04 -6.10 -9.24
N MET A 20 30.88 -7.05 -8.83
CA MET A 20 30.51 -8.16 -7.97
C MET A 20 31.00 -7.98 -6.53
N ILE A 21 32.06 -7.18 -6.34
CA ILE A 21 32.68 -6.95 -5.03
C ILE A 21 33.16 -5.50 -4.89
N LEU A 22 33.18 -5.02 -3.65
CA LEU A 22 33.89 -3.80 -3.29
C LEU A 22 35.29 -4.12 -2.77
N PRO A 23 36.34 -3.35 -3.15
CA PRO A 23 37.69 -3.59 -2.68
C PRO A 23 37.81 -3.31 -1.18
N LYS A 24 38.47 -4.19 -0.43
CA LYS A 24 38.72 -4.03 1.03
C LYS A 24 39.37 -2.68 1.39
N SER A 25 40.18 -2.11 0.49
CA SER A 25 40.84 -0.82 0.69
C SER A 25 39.87 0.34 0.86
N LEU A 26 38.62 0.20 0.40
CA LEU A 26 37.57 1.20 0.55
C LEU A 26 37.17 1.43 2.03
N SER A 27 37.44 0.45 2.92
CA SER A 27 37.21 0.59 4.37
C SER A 27 37.92 1.77 5.03
N ARG A 28 38.89 2.38 4.35
CA ARG A 28 39.60 3.58 4.81
C ARG A 28 38.85 4.90 4.52
N SER A 29 37.85 4.86 3.67
CA SER A 29 36.99 6.02 3.36
C SER A 29 35.90 6.18 4.42
N THR A 30 36.29 6.46 5.66
CA THR A 30 35.40 6.50 6.83
C THR A 30 34.45 7.69 6.84
N GLU A 31 34.68 8.69 5.99
CA GLU A 31 33.85 9.89 5.86
C GLU A 31 32.67 9.71 4.90
N LEU A 32 32.48 8.49 4.36
CA LEU A 32 31.44 8.23 3.36
C LEU A 32 30.06 8.41 3.96
N LEU A 33 29.25 9.29 3.31
CA LEU A 33 27.87 9.62 3.67
C LEU A 33 26.85 8.95 2.76
N ARG A 34 27.21 8.79 1.48
CA ARG A 34 26.35 8.18 0.45
C ARG A 34 27.14 7.17 -0.36
N LEU A 35 26.53 6.00 -0.51
CA LEU A 35 27.04 4.93 -1.37
C LEU A 35 25.90 4.45 -2.29
N ASP A 36 26.13 4.54 -3.58
CA ASP A 36 25.25 3.97 -4.59
C ASP A 36 25.99 2.91 -5.39
N ILE A 37 25.60 1.64 -5.16
CA ILE A 37 26.06 0.45 -5.88
C ILE A 37 24.90 -0.29 -6.54
N GLY A 38 23.77 0.40 -6.76
CA GLY A 38 22.62 -0.14 -7.47
C GLY A 38 22.94 -0.55 -8.90
N GLN A 39 22.11 -1.42 -9.47
CA GLN A 39 22.29 -1.91 -10.85
C GLN A 39 23.70 -2.46 -11.10
N ASN A 40 24.09 -3.46 -10.33
CA ASN A 40 25.35 -4.18 -10.42
C ASN A 40 25.12 -5.70 -10.30
N GLU A 41 26.18 -6.48 -10.10
CA GLU A 41 26.12 -7.95 -10.02
C GLU A 41 26.49 -8.48 -8.63
N PHE A 42 26.23 -7.72 -7.56
CA PHE A 42 26.51 -8.16 -6.21
C PHE A 42 25.59 -9.32 -5.81
N GLN A 43 26.18 -10.48 -5.48
CA GLN A 43 25.46 -11.64 -4.96
C GLN A 43 25.43 -11.66 -3.42
N GLN A 44 26.38 -11.00 -2.80
CA GLN A 44 26.49 -10.90 -1.35
C GLN A 44 26.64 -9.44 -0.93
N PHE A 45 26.04 -9.12 0.21
CA PHE A 45 26.16 -7.79 0.79
C PHE A 45 27.63 -7.51 1.14
N PRO A 46 28.26 -6.43 0.62
CA PRO A 46 29.67 -6.18 0.81
C PRO A 46 30.01 -5.87 2.27
N GLU A 47 30.82 -6.72 2.92
CA GLU A 47 31.21 -6.56 4.34
C GLU A 47 31.85 -5.21 4.65
N VAL A 48 32.53 -4.61 3.67
CA VAL A 48 33.21 -3.32 3.83
C VAL A 48 32.23 -2.19 4.20
N ILE A 49 30.94 -2.32 3.84
CA ILE A 49 29.89 -1.33 4.13
C ILE A 49 29.76 -1.11 5.65
N GLY A 50 29.90 -2.16 6.47
CA GLY A 50 29.85 -2.05 7.94
C GLY A 50 30.97 -1.19 8.55
N ARG A 51 31.93 -0.70 7.74
CA ARG A 51 32.98 0.24 8.18
C ARG A 51 32.62 1.70 7.96
N PHE A 52 31.53 1.99 7.25
CA PHE A 52 31.12 3.35 6.93
C PHE A 52 30.17 3.91 8.01
N LEU A 53 30.70 4.17 9.19
CA LEU A 53 29.91 4.55 10.37
C LEU A 53 29.14 5.87 10.20
N LYS A 54 29.52 6.70 9.24
CA LYS A 54 28.85 7.97 8.92
C LYS A 54 27.85 7.85 7.78
N LEU A 55 27.67 6.64 7.21
CA LEU A 55 26.80 6.42 6.06
C LEU A 55 25.35 6.79 6.41
N ARG A 56 24.74 7.61 5.55
CA ARG A 56 23.36 8.06 5.65
C ARG A 56 22.47 7.46 4.57
N GLU A 57 23.02 7.27 3.39
CA GLU A 57 22.27 6.77 2.24
C GLU A 57 22.99 5.58 1.62
N LEU A 58 22.27 4.48 1.48
CA LEU A 58 22.76 3.26 0.85
C LEU A 58 21.78 2.78 -0.21
N TRP A 59 22.25 2.74 -1.45
CA TRP A 59 21.54 2.26 -2.62
C TRP A 59 22.19 0.99 -3.12
N ILE A 60 21.48 -0.15 -3.00
CA ILE A 60 21.95 -1.48 -3.40
C ILE A 60 20.88 -2.24 -4.20
N ASP A 61 19.93 -1.48 -4.76
CA ASP A 61 18.84 -2.01 -5.57
C ASP A 61 19.32 -2.62 -6.90
N ASN A 62 18.49 -3.48 -7.49
CA ASN A 62 18.79 -4.13 -8.77
C ASN A 62 20.16 -4.85 -8.75
N ASN A 63 20.32 -5.74 -7.81
CA ASN A 63 21.45 -6.66 -7.66
C ASN A 63 20.92 -8.11 -7.48
N SER A 64 21.76 -9.03 -7.06
CA SER A 64 21.38 -10.43 -6.78
C SER A 64 21.61 -10.81 -5.31
N LEU A 65 21.44 -9.84 -4.40
CA LEU A 65 21.65 -10.05 -2.98
C LEU A 65 20.62 -11.02 -2.41
N THR A 66 21.08 -11.96 -1.57
CA THR A 66 20.20 -12.97 -0.96
C THR A 66 19.82 -12.64 0.49
N ALA A 67 20.55 -11.76 1.16
CA ALA A 67 20.25 -11.37 2.53
C ALA A 67 20.76 -9.96 2.86
N ILE A 68 20.13 -9.33 3.87
CA ILE A 68 20.71 -8.21 4.62
C ILE A 68 21.34 -8.77 5.87
N PRO A 69 22.69 -8.88 5.94
CA PRO A 69 23.40 -9.53 7.03
C PRO A 69 23.59 -8.61 8.24
N SER A 70 24.07 -9.19 9.36
CA SER A 70 24.34 -8.47 10.60
C SER A 70 25.41 -7.37 10.49
N VAL A 71 26.15 -7.34 9.40
CA VAL A 71 27.16 -6.31 9.11
C VAL A 71 26.58 -4.89 9.03
N VAL A 72 25.23 -4.74 8.88
CA VAL A 72 24.53 -3.46 8.92
C VAL A 72 24.46 -2.84 10.32
N LYS A 73 24.68 -3.63 11.38
CA LYS A 73 24.58 -3.20 12.78
C LYS A 73 25.26 -1.86 13.11
N PRO A 74 26.50 -1.58 12.63
CA PRO A 74 27.18 -0.33 12.95
C PRO A 74 26.67 0.91 12.22
N LEU A 75 25.72 0.74 11.29
CA LEU A 75 25.19 1.82 10.44
C LEU A 75 24.10 2.61 11.17
N GLU A 76 24.35 3.04 12.40
CA GLU A 76 23.36 3.75 13.25
C GLU A 76 22.91 5.09 12.67
N ASN A 77 23.71 5.69 11.78
CA ASN A 77 23.41 6.96 11.10
C ASN A 77 22.66 6.79 9.77
N LEU A 78 22.33 5.54 9.37
CA LEU A 78 21.66 5.28 8.10
C LEU A 78 20.25 5.82 8.14
N ILE A 79 19.91 6.66 7.16
CA ILE A 79 18.61 7.35 7.00
C ILE A 79 17.80 6.70 5.89
N HIS A 80 18.45 6.31 4.80
CA HIS A 80 17.82 5.72 3.63
C HIS A 80 18.52 4.44 3.22
N LEU A 81 17.73 3.36 3.07
CA LEU A 81 18.17 2.08 2.53
C LEU A 81 17.25 1.67 1.36
N GLU A 82 17.81 1.68 0.16
CA GLU A 82 17.15 1.18 -1.05
C GLU A 82 17.79 -0.16 -1.46
N ALA A 83 17.04 -1.25 -1.29
CA ALA A 83 17.48 -2.61 -1.59
C ALA A 83 16.44 -3.39 -2.42
N SER A 84 15.61 -2.69 -3.18
CA SER A 84 14.58 -3.30 -4.03
C SER A 84 15.19 -4.05 -5.21
N ASN A 85 14.41 -4.95 -5.80
CA ASN A 85 14.81 -5.74 -6.95
C ASN A 85 16.11 -6.52 -6.70
N ASN A 86 16.08 -7.35 -5.67
CA ASN A 86 17.11 -8.31 -5.31
C ASN A 86 16.49 -9.71 -5.11
N MET A 87 17.22 -10.64 -4.54
CA MET A 87 16.75 -11.97 -4.16
C MET A 87 16.73 -12.15 -2.63
N ILE A 88 16.52 -11.06 -1.86
CA ILE A 88 16.64 -11.10 -0.41
C ILE A 88 15.54 -11.98 0.18
N GLU A 89 15.97 -13.03 0.89
CA GLU A 89 15.09 -13.96 1.60
C GLU A 89 15.05 -13.67 3.11
N GLU A 90 16.15 -13.13 3.64
CA GLU A 90 16.33 -12.90 5.07
C GLU A 90 16.89 -11.52 5.39
N ILE A 91 16.44 -10.97 6.51
CA ILE A 91 16.93 -9.73 7.09
C ILE A 91 17.44 -10.05 8.50
N ALA A 92 18.71 -9.75 8.74
CA ALA A 92 19.29 -9.93 10.06
C ALA A 92 18.60 -9.00 11.09
N PRO A 93 18.32 -9.48 12.31
CA PRO A 93 17.73 -8.67 13.38
C PRO A 93 18.50 -7.38 13.67
N GLU A 94 19.77 -7.36 13.36
CA GLU A 94 20.65 -6.20 13.54
C GLU A 94 20.26 -4.97 12.72
N LEU A 95 19.42 -5.11 11.69
CA LEU A 95 18.87 -3.96 10.99
C LEU A 95 18.09 -3.03 11.93
N GLY A 96 17.46 -3.59 12.97
CA GLY A 96 16.75 -2.81 13.99
C GLY A 96 17.63 -1.78 14.73
N TYR A 97 18.95 -1.93 14.73
CA TYR A 97 19.88 -0.95 15.34
C TYR A 97 20.08 0.30 14.47
N CYS A 98 19.68 0.29 13.20
CA CYS A 98 19.72 1.47 12.33
C CYS A 98 18.60 2.46 12.72
N SER A 99 18.66 2.96 13.96
CA SER A 99 17.59 3.74 14.60
C SER A 99 17.24 5.07 13.90
N GLN A 100 18.15 5.59 13.08
CA GLN A 100 17.92 6.81 12.29
C GLN A 100 17.24 6.56 10.95
N LEU A 101 16.90 5.30 10.63
CA LEU A 101 16.33 4.95 9.34
C LEU A 101 14.92 5.58 9.19
N VAL A 102 14.74 6.32 8.11
CA VAL A 102 13.50 7.03 7.75
C VAL A 102 12.81 6.34 6.58
N ASP A 103 13.57 5.91 5.57
CA ASP A 103 13.05 5.23 4.39
C ASP A 103 13.71 3.86 4.23
N LEU A 104 12.90 2.81 4.19
CA LEU A 104 13.32 1.44 3.93
C LEU A 104 12.53 0.86 2.75
N SER A 105 13.24 0.57 1.68
CA SER A 105 12.67 -0.05 0.48
C SER A 105 13.30 -1.42 0.22
N LEU A 106 12.44 -2.45 0.28
CA LEU A 106 12.76 -3.86 0.09
C LEU A 106 11.81 -4.51 -0.92
N SER A 107 11.17 -3.69 -1.77
CA SER A 107 10.21 -4.18 -2.76
C SER A 107 10.86 -5.10 -3.79
N SER A 108 10.10 -6.04 -4.34
CA SER A 108 10.58 -7.00 -5.35
C SER A 108 11.77 -7.82 -4.85
N ASN A 109 11.55 -8.53 -3.75
CA ASN A 109 12.47 -9.48 -3.13
C ASN A 109 11.77 -10.84 -2.88
N SER A 110 12.39 -11.72 -2.11
CA SER A 110 11.86 -13.04 -1.76
C SER A 110 11.56 -13.21 -0.26
N LEU A 111 11.34 -12.10 0.47
CA LEU A 111 11.10 -12.11 1.91
C LEU A 111 9.85 -12.90 2.27
N THR A 112 9.97 -13.86 3.19
CA THR A 112 8.86 -14.65 3.72
C THR A 112 8.36 -14.14 5.07
N GLN A 113 9.22 -13.47 5.82
CA GLN A 113 8.95 -12.90 7.14
C GLN A 113 9.86 -11.69 7.39
N LEU A 114 9.49 -10.87 8.37
CA LEU A 114 10.31 -9.79 8.90
C LEU A 114 10.77 -10.16 10.31
N PRO A 115 11.98 -9.77 10.74
CA PRO A 115 12.42 -9.96 12.13
C PRO A 115 11.62 -9.04 13.07
N ASP A 116 11.36 -9.48 14.30
CA ASP A 116 10.65 -8.67 15.30
C ASP A 116 11.37 -7.36 15.62
N SER A 117 12.70 -7.33 15.47
CA SER A 117 13.51 -6.12 15.65
C SER A 117 13.17 -5.00 14.65
N ILE A 118 12.43 -5.29 13.58
CA ILE A 118 12.00 -4.26 12.62
C ILE A 118 11.22 -3.14 13.33
N GLY A 119 10.47 -3.48 14.39
CA GLY A 119 9.73 -2.51 15.21
C GLY A 119 10.62 -1.48 15.93
N GLN A 120 11.92 -1.74 16.07
CA GLN A 120 12.88 -0.82 16.70
C GLN A 120 13.19 0.39 15.81
N LEU A 121 12.85 0.35 14.53
CA LEU A 121 13.01 1.45 13.58
C LEU A 121 11.99 2.57 13.85
N SER A 122 12.08 3.18 15.01
CA SER A 122 11.08 4.15 15.51
C SER A 122 10.99 5.45 14.70
N ASN A 123 12.03 5.80 13.92
CA ASN A 123 12.04 6.97 13.05
C ASN A 123 11.53 6.67 11.63
N LEU A 124 11.21 5.41 11.33
CA LEU A 124 10.78 5.03 9.99
C LEU A 124 9.45 5.69 9.63
N THR A 125 9.44 6.37 8.49
CA THR A 125 8.25 7.01 7.91
C THR A 125 7.71 6.24 6.71
N THR A 126 8.58 5.60 5.96
CA THR A 126 8.21 4.85 4.74
C THR A 126 8.77 3.44 4.79
N LEU A 127 7.88 2.44 4.67
CA LEU A 127 8.25 1.04 4.55
C LEU A 127 7.63 0.44 3.29
N LYS A 128 8.49 0.02 2.35
CA LYS A 128 8.08 -0.60 1.09
C LYS A 128 8.52 -2.05 1.03
N LEU A 129 7.54 -2.93 0.93
CA LEU A 129 7.68 -4.39 0.94
C LEU A 129 6.87 -5.04 -0.20
N ASP A 130 6.48 -4.27 -1.22
CA ASP A 130 5.69 -4.77 -2.34
C ASP A 130 6.41 -5.90 -3.08
N ASN A 131 5.65 -6.81 -3.68
CA ASN A 131 6.19 -7.91 -4.48
C ASN A 131 7.21 -8.77 -3.69
N ASN A 132 6.78 -9.26 -2.55
CA ASN A 132 7.51 -10.22 -1.71
C ASN A 132 6.68 -11.49 -1.48
N ARG A 133 7.11 -12.34 -0.54
CA ARG A 133 6.42 -13.59 -0.18
C ARG A 133 5.99 -13.60 1.29
N LEU A 134 5.69 -12.44 1.86
CA LEU A 134 5.32 -12.30 3.27
C LEU A 134 3.99 -12.98 3.57
N TYR A 135 3.97 -13.89 4.56
CA TYR A 135 2.76 -14.55 5.04
C TYR A 135 2.12 -13.79 6.21
N SER A 136 2.92 -13.08 7.00
CA SER A 136 2.46 -12.29 8.14
C SER A 136 3.38 -11.11 8.40
N LEU A 137 2.87 -10.13 9.15
CA LEU A 137 3.68 -9.07 9.74
C LEU A 137 3.87 -9.37 11.23
N PRO A 138 5.04 -9.04 11.82
CA PRO A 138 5.24 -9.16 13.25
C PRO A 138 4.40 -8.13 14.02
N ASP A 139 3.99 -8.47 15.24
CA ASP A 139 3.25 -7.53 16.11
C ASP A 139 4.07 -6.27 16.46
N SER A 140 5.38 -6.38 16.41
CA SER A 140 6.29 -5.23 16.60
C SER A 140 6.13 -4.13 15.56
N ILE A 141 5.45 -4.37 14.43
CA ILE A 141 5.15 -3.33 13.42
C ILE A 141 4.48 -2.11 14.06
N GLY A 142 3.64 -2.31 15.07
CA GLY A 142 2.96 -1.24 15.80
C GLY A 142 3.88 -0.32 16.60
N GLN A 143 5.14 -0.68 16.80
CA GLN A 143 6.14 0.14 17.50
C GLN A 143 6.71 1.25 16.60
N MET A 144 6.52 1.13 15.27
CA MET A 144 6.95 2.14 14.30
C MET A 144 5.99 3.34 14.28
N THR A 145 5.85 4.05 15.40
CA THR A 145 4.82 5.08 15.60
C THR A 145 4.94 6.30 14.69
N ASN A 146 6.06 6.45 13.98
CA ASN A 146 6.28 7.50 12.99
C ASN A 146 5.92 7.08 11.55
N LEU A 147 5.51 5.82 11.34
CA LEU A 147 5.22 5.31 10.00
C LEU A 147 4.03 6.06 9.38
N GLU A 148 4.27 6.59 8.17
CA GLU A 148 3.29 7.33 7.36
C GLU A 148 2.85 6.53 6.13
N GLU A 149 3.75 5.75 5.54
CA GLU A 149 3.50 4.97 4.35
C GLU A 149 3.88 3.50 4.56
N LEU A 150 2.93 2.59 4.33
CA LEU A 150 3.12 1.14 4.40
C LEU A 150 2.65 0.47 3.10
N MET A 151 3.59 -0.05 2.33
CA MET A 151 3.38 -0.66 1.04
C MET A 151 3.63 -2.17 1.13
N LEU A 152 2.59 -2.97 0.91
CA LEU A 152 2.59 -4.44 1.07
C LEU A 152 1.93 -5.16 -0.10
N MET A 153 1.78 -4.48 -1.24
CA MET A 153 1.11 -5.04 -2.41
C MET A 153 1.82 -6.31 -2.92
N CYS A 154 1.05 -7.26 -3.45
CA CYS A 154 1.58 -8.50 -4.02
C CYS A 154 2.43 -9.30 -3.02
N ASN A 155 1.79 -9.73 -1.93
CA ASN A 155 2.33 -10.63 -0.91
C ASN A 155 1.33 -11.79 -0.65
N TYR A 156 1.57 -12.60 0.37
CA TYR A 156 0.70 -13.71 0.77
C TYR A 156 0.06 -13.49 2.15
N LEU A 157 -0.12 -12.23 2.57
CA LEU A 157 -0.67 -11.88 3.88
C LEU A 157 -2.10 -12.40 4.02
N ASP A 158 -2.36 -13.21 5.01
CA ASP A 158 -3.70 -13.70 5.36
C ASP A 158 -4.39 -12.84 6.42
N LYS A 159 -3.61 -12.09 7.21
CA LYS A 159 -4.07 -11.18 8.25
C LYS A 159 -3.13 -9.99 8.44
N ILE A 160 -3.66 -8.92 8.99
CA ILE A 160 -2.91 -7.76 9.50
C ILE A 160 -2.95 -7.84 11.03
N PRO A 161 -1.83 -7.65 11.74
CA PRO A 161 -1.82 -7.68 13.20
C PRO A 161 -2.62 -6.53 13.80
N SER A 162 -3.22 -6.74 14.98
CA SER A 162 -3.99 -5.71 15.69
C SER A 162 -3.16 -4.50 16.10
N SER A 163 -1.85 -4.71 16.29
CA SER A 163 -0.89 -3.64 16.58
C SER A 163 -0.82 -2.54 15.51
N ILE A 164 -1.36 -2.78 14.30
CA ILE A 164 -1.48 -1.76 13.26
C ILE A 164 -2.20 -0.51 13.77
N GLY A 165 -3.15 -0.65 14.70
CA GLY A 165 -3.89 0.46 15.31
C GLY A 165 -3.02 1.43 16.13
N LEU A 166 -1.78 1.06 16.44
CA LEU A 166 -0.82 1.93 17.13
C LEU A 166 -0.18 2.95 16.16
N LEU A 167 -0.27 2.72 14.86
CA LEU A 167 0.31 3.59 13.83
C LEU A 167 -0.54 4.84 13.58
N ARG A 168 -0.58 5.72 14.57
CA ARG A 168 -1.41 6.94 14.56
C ARG A 168 -1.03 7.96 13.46
N LYS A 169 0.16 7.85 12.89
CA LYS A 169 0.65 8.72 11.81
C LYS A 169 0.47 8.12 10.42
N LEU A 170 0.04 6.87 10.32
CA LEU A 170 -0.14 6.18 9.05
C LEU A 170 -1.16 6.94 8.18
N GLN A 171 -0.73 7.34 6.99
CA GLN A 171 -1.52 8.10 6.02
C GLN A 171 -1.88 7.26 4.80
N TYR A 172 -0.98 6.39 4.39
CA TYR A 172 -1.13 5.56 3.21
C TYR A 172 -0.84 4.09 3.55
N MET A 173 -1.80 3.21 3.25
CA MET A 173 -1.65 1.77 3.39
C MET A 173 -2.13 1.07 2.12
N ASN A 174 -1.24 0.29 1.52
CA ASN A 174 -1.56 -0.54 0.37
C ASN A 174 -1.29 -2.01 0.69
N VAL A 175 -2.34 -2.81 0.68
CA VAL A 175 -2.32 -4.26 0.88
C VAL A 175 -2.97 -4.99 -0.30
N ASP A 176 -2.95 -4.39 -1.50
CA ASP A 176 -3.50 -4.98 -2.71
C ASP A 176 -2.86 -6.34 -3.03
N ASP A 177 -3.62 -7.19 -3.71
CA ASP A 177 -3.15 -8.47 -4.22
C ASP A 177 -2.50 -9.33 -3.11
N ASN A 178 -3.28 -9.58 -2.03
CA ASN A 178 -2.94 -10.42 -0.88
C ASN A 178 -4.03 -11.48 -0.62
N MET A 179 -4.00 -12.15 0.52
CA MET A 179 -4.96 -13.19 0.90
C MET A 179 -5.81 -12.80 2.13
N LEU A 180 -5.93 -11.51 2.44
CA LEU A 180 -6.62 -11.02 3.63
C LEU A 180 -8.08 -11.44 3.65
N ARG A 181 -8.51 -12.06 4.76
CA ARG A 181 -9.90 -12.44 4.99
C ARG A 181 -10.67 -11.39 5.80
N SER A 182 -9.96 -10.60 6.58
CA SER A 182 -10.51 -9.52 7.39
C SER A 182 -9.49 -8.41 7.58
N ILE A 183 -9.98 -7.22 7.90
CA ILE A 183 -9.18 -6.09 8.39
C ILE A 183 -9.40 -6.03 9.90
N PRO A 184 -8.37 -5.87 10.74
CA PRO A 184 -8.54 -5.79 12.17
C PRO A 184 -9.29 -4.51 12.57
N PRO A 185 -10.18 -4.57 13.59
CA PRO A 185 -10.95 -3.40 14.05
C PRO A 185 -10.05 -2.25 14.53
N GLU A 186 -8.87 -2.57 15.03
CA GLU A 186 -7.88 -1.60 15.50
C GLU A 186 -7.43 -0.61 14.42
N ILE A 187 -7.63 -0.93 13.12
CA ILE A 187 -7.37 -0.01 12.01
C ILE A 187 -8.11 1.33 12.20
N GLY A 188 -9.31 1.31 12.82
CA GLY A 188 -10.07 2.51 13.14
C GLY A 188 -9.35 3.50 14.06
N SER A 189 -8.26 3.06 14.71
CA SER A 189 -7.39 3.92 15.52
C SER A 189 -6.35 4.70 14.72
N CYS A 190 -6.13 4.37 13.43
CA CYS A 190 -5.20 5.07 12.55
C CYS A 190 -5.81 6.41 12.07
N SER A 191 -5.97 7.37 12.97
CA SER A 191 -6.75 8.59 12.72
C SER A 191 -6.28 9.46 11.54
N LYS A 192 -5.03 9.30 11.09
CA LYS A 192 -4.48 10.02 9.93
C LYS A 192 -4.55 9.23 8.62
N LEU A 193 -5.09 8.00 8.63
CA LEU A 193 -5.18 7.17 7.44
C LEU A 193 -6.09 7.84 6.41
N ALA A 194 -5.48 8.26 5.31
CA ALA A 194 -6.15 8.97 4.21
C ALA A 194 -6.46 8.04 3.03
N VAL A 195 -5.60 7.06 2.78
CA VAL A 195 -5.74 6.12 1.67
C VAL A 195 -5.56 4.69 2.19
N LEU A 196 -6.57 3.86 2.01
CA LEU A 196 -6.51 2.43 2.24
C LEU A 196 -6.86 1.70 0.94
N SER A 197 -5.92 0.95 0.41
CA SER A 197 -6.16 0.04 -0.71
C SER A 197 -5.99 -1.41 -0.27
N ALA A 198 -7.05 -2.19 -0.42
CA ALA A 198 -7.10 -3.63 -0.13
C ALA A 198 -7.75 -4.40 -1.29
N ARG A 199 -7.44 -3.96 -2.52
CA ARG A 199 -7.92 -4.59 -3.74
C ARG A 199 -7.41 -6.02 -3.86
N SER A 200 -8.16 -6.89 -4.57
CA SER A 200 -7.75 -8.27 -4.87
C SER A 200 -7.34 -9.03 -3.60
N ASN A 201 -8.26 -9.08 -2.64
CA ASN A 201 -8.13 -9.85 -1.41
C ASN A 201 -9.31 -10.83 -1.25
N LYS A 202 -9.49 -11.41 -0.08
CA LYS A 202 -10.56 -12.35 0.25
C LYS A 202 -11.49 -11.78 1.33
N LEU A 203 -11.61 -10.44 1.41
CA LEU A 203 -12.43 -9.79 2.43
C LEU A 203 -13.90 -10.10 2.22
N THR A 204 -14.56 -10.57 3.26
CA THR A 204 -16.01 -10.82 3.27
C THR A 204 -16.78 -9.72 4.00
N LYS A 205 -16.15 -9.07 4.96
CA LYS A 205 -16.67 -7.93 5.73
C LYS A 205 -15.51 -6.97 6.02
N ILE A 206 -15.85 -5.72 6.32
CA ILE A 206 -14.94 -4.72 6.88
C ILE A 206 -15.45 -4.32 8.27
N PRO A 207 -14.55 -3.99 9.20
CA PRO A 207 -14.93 -3.70 10.58
C PRO A 207 -15.68 -2.37 10.71
N PRO A 208 -16.67 -2.27 11.62
CA PRO A 208 -17.41 -1.03 11.88
C PRO A 208 -16.51 0.12 12.33
N GLU A 209 -15.40 -0.18 12.99
CA GLU A 209 -14.42 0.78 13.49
C GLU A 209 -13.79 1.61 12.36
N MET A 210 -13.88 1.17 11.11
CA MET A 210 -13.48 1.99 9.97
C MET A 210 -14.22 3.33 9.89
N GLY A 211 -15.41 3.42 10.47
CA GLY A 211 -16.14 4.69 10.59
C GLY A 211 -15.46 5.73 11.50
N HIS A 212 -14.44 5.34 12.27
CA HIS A 212 -13.63 6.27 13.08
C HIS A 212 -12.49 6.94 12.28
N LEU A 213 -12.26 6.53 11.04
CA LEU A 213 -11.20 7.06 10.19
C LEU A 213 -11.59 8.43 9.60
N SER A 214 -11.57 9.46 10.41
CA SER A 214 -11.98 10.82 10.03
C SER A 214 -11.15 11.42 8.89
N SER A 215 -9.92 10.94 8.66
CA SER A 215 -9.06 11.40 7.57
C SER A 215 -9.20 10.58 6.29
N LEU A 216 -10.00 9.51 6.28
CA LEU A 216 -10.09 8.59 5.15
C LEU A 216 -10.72 9.28 3.93
N ARG A 217 -9.98 9.30 2.84
CA ARG A 217 -10.38 9.92 1.56
C ARG A 217 -10.61 8.90 0.46
N VAL A 218 -9.81 7.84 0.46
CA VAL A 218 -9.86 6.81 -0.58
C VAL A 218 -9.91 5.45 0.08
N LEU A 219 -10.94 4.67 -0.26
CA LEU A 219 -11.09 3.28 0.14
C LEU A 219 -11.26 2.41 -1.11
N ASN A 220 -10.28 1.57 -1.38
CA ASN A 220 -10.30 0.65 -2.50
C ASN A 220 -10.49 -0.79 -2.02
N LEU A 221 -11.62 -1.39 -2.37
CA LEU A 221 -12.03 -2.74 -2.00
C LEU A 221 -12.40 -3.58 -3.24
N VAL A 222 -11.89 -3.20 -4.40
CA VAL A 222 -12.12 -3.90 -5.68
C VAL A 222 -11.64 -5.34 -5.58
N ARG A 223 -12.32 -6.30 -6.23
CA ARG A 223 -11.95 -7.73 -6.25
C ARG A 223 -11.85 -8.34 -4.86
N ASN A 224 -12.91 -8.26 -4.10
CA ASN A 224 -13.06 -8.94 -2.82
C ASN A 224 -14.35 -9.79 -2.85
N SER A 225 -14.82 -10.23 -1.69
CA SER A 225 -16.05 -11.03 -1.54
C SER A 225 -17.00 -10.38 -0.54
N LEU A 226 -17.07 -9.04 -0.55
CA LEU A 226 -17.89 -8.29 0.41
C LEU A 226 -19.37 -8.52 0.17
N SER A 227 -20.10 -8.89 1.21
CA SER A 227 -21.55 -9.02 1.20
C SER A 227 -22.28 -7.74 1.63
N CYS A 228 -21.64 -6.94 2.49
CA CYS A 228 -22.19 -5.68 2.99
C CYS A 228 -21.06 -4.73 3.41
N LEU A 229 -21.42 -3.49 3.69
CA LEU A 229 -20.56 -2.49 4.32
C LEU A 229 -21.19 -2.06 5.66
N PRO A 230 -20.38 -1.75 6.68
CA PRO A 230 -20.89 -1.26 7.94
C PRO A 230 -21.51 0.13 7.77
N GLN A 231 -22.60 0.41 8.47
CA GLN A 231 -23.25 1.72 8.42
C GLN A 231 -22.34 2.85 8.93
N SER A 232 -21.45 2.54 9.87
CA SER A 232 -20.48 3.49 10.43
C SER A 232 -19.57 4.12 9.37
N LEU A 233 -19.42 3.51 8.19
CA LEU A 233 -18.66 4.08 7.08
C LEU A 233 -19.24 5.44 6.61
N LEU A 234 -20.53 5.69 6.88
CA LEU A 234 -21.16 6.99 6.62
C LEU A 234 -20.58 8.11 7.49
N ASN A 235 -19.89 7.81 8.58
CA ASN A 235 -19.22 8.78 9.43
C ASN A 235 -17.87 9.25 8.87
N CYS A 236 -17.42 8.68 7.75
CA CYS A 236 -16.19 9.10 7.08
C CYS A 236 -16.49 10.31 6.16
N ASP A 237 -16.70 11.50 6.75
CA ASP A 237 -17.12 12.72 6.04
C ASP A 237 -16.16 13.14 4.93
N ASN A 238 -14.88 12.74 5.05
CA ASN A 238 -13.84 13.07 4.08
C ASN A 238 -13.69 12.04 2.96
N LEU A 239 -14.51 10.99 2.91
CA LEU A 239 -14.42 9.93 1.91
C LEU A 239 -14.84 10.45 0.53
N VAL A 240 -13.89 10.55 -0.38
CA VAL A 240 -14.08 11.09 -1.75
C VAL A 240 -14.22 9.97 -2.77
N ALA A 241 -13.54 8.84 -2.54
CA ALA A 241 -13.55 7.71 -3.47
C ALA A 241 -13.75 6.38 -2.73
N LEU A 242 -14.76 5.63 -3.15
CA LEU A 242 -15.04 4.27 -2.71
C LEU A 242 -15.13 3.36 -3.94
N TRP A 243 -14.24 2.38 -4.03
CA TRP A 243 -14.20 1.46 -5.16
C TRP A 243 -14.57 0.04 -4.70
N LEU A 244 -15.64 -0.50 -5.29
CA LEU A 244 -16.25 -1.78 -4.92
C LEU A 244 -16.44 -2.73 -6.11
N SER A 245 -15.95 -2.38 -7.30
CA SER A 245 -16.12 -3.22 -8.49
C SER A 245 -15.52 -4.62 -8.30
N GLU A 246 -16.05 -5.57 -9.05
CA GLU A 246 -15.62 -6.97 -9.01
C GLU A 246 -15.81 -7.67 -7.64
N ASN A 247 -16.64 -7.11 -6.74
CA ASN A 247 -17.25 -7.84 -5.63
C ASN A 247 -18.55 -8.52 -6.07
N GLN A 248 -19.14 -8.05 -7.14
CA GLN A 248 -20.41 -8.51 -7.72
C GLN A 248 -20.40 -8.41 -9.25
N SER A 249 -21.26 -9.18 -9.92
CA SER A 249 -21.35 -9.23 -11.36
C SER A 249 -22.19 -8.12 -12.03
N LYS A 250 -22.92 -7.33 -11.24
CA LYS A 250 -23.82 -6.28 -11.73
C LYS A 250 -23.34 -4.89 -11.32
N PRO A 251 -23.78 -3.82 -12.01
CA PRO A 251 -23.46 -2.44 -11.63
C PRO A 251 -23.91 -2.08 -10.22
N LEU A 252 -23.18 -1.20 -9.56
CA LEU A 252 -23.50 -0.72 -8.21
C LEU A 252 -24.85 0.01 -8.22
N VAL A 253 -25.69 -0.27 -7.25
CA VAL A 253 -26.94 0.43 -6.96
C VAL A 253 -26.87 1.21 -5.66
N PRO A 254 -27.83 2.11 -5.38
CA PRO A 254 -27.89 2.78 -4.08
C PRO A 254 -27.88 1.77 -2.92
N MET A 255 -27.08 2.07 -1.92
CA MET A 255 -27.01 1.28 -0.70
C MET A 255 -28.19 1.60 0.22
N HIS A 256 -28.65 0.62 0.98
CA HIS A 256 -29.67 0.78 2.01
C HIS A 256 -29.22 0.08 3.29
N SER A 257 -29.79 0.49 4.41
CA SER A 257 -29.45 -0.03 5.72
C SER A 257 -30.32 -1.25 6.01
N GLU A 258 -29.70 -2.35 6.40
CA GLU A 258 -30.34 -3.59 6.83
C GLU A 258 -29.69 -4.10 8.11
N ILE A 259 -30.34 -5.04 8.79
CA ILE A 259 -29.79 -5.72 9.96
C ILE A 259 -29.14 -7.03 9.49
N ASP A 260 -27.86 -7.22 9.76
CA ASP A 260 -27.16 -8.48 9.50
C ASP A 260 -27.79 -9.59 10.37
N PRO A 261 -28.34 -10.65 9.77
CA PRO A 261 -29.02 -11.70 10.51
C PRO A 261 -28.09 -12.53 11.41
N GLN A 262 -26.76 -12.43 11.24
CA GLN A 262 -25.80 -13.16 12.06
C GLN A 262 -25.29 -12.36 13.25
N THR A 263 -25.07 -11.05 13.06
CA THR A 263 -24.47 -10.18 14.09
C THR A 263 -25.46 -9.26 14.77
N TYR A 264 -26.68 -9.11 14.20
CA TYR A 264 -27.72 -8.16 14.62
C TYR A 264 -27.29 -6.69 14.57
N GLU A 265 -26.21 -6.39 13.84
CA GLU A 265 -25.72 -5.03 13.62
C GLU A 265 -26.37 -4.39 12.39
N GLN A 266 -26.48 -3.05 12.41
CA GLN A 266 -26.90 -2.30 11.22
C GLN A 266 -25.74 -2.25 10.22
N VAL A 267 -26.00 -2.69 9.00
CA VAL A 267 -25.03 -2.74 7.89
C VAL A 267 -25.58 -2.03 6.66
N LEU A 268 -24.69 -1.55 5.81
CA LEU A 268 -25.05 -1.05 4.50
C LEU A 268 -24.95 -2.18 3.48
N THR A 269 -26.01 -2.41 2.73
CA THR A 269 -26.07 -3.44 1.70
C THR A 269 -26.67 -2.92 0.41
N CYS A 270 -26.48 -3.64 -0.68
CA CYS A 270 -27.21 -3.47 -1.92
C CYS A 270 -27.35 -4.83 -2.61
N PHE A 271 -28.34 -4.98 -3.50
CA PHE A 271 -28.60 -6.27 -4.17
C PHE A 271 -27.46 -6.73 -5.09
N LEU A 272 -26.44 -5.91 -5.31
CA LEU A 272 -25.26 -6.23 -6.13
C LEU A 272 -24.14 -6.87 -5.35
N PHE A 273 -24.17 -6.84 -4.02
CA PHE A 273 -23.24 -7.61 -3.23
C PHE A 273 -23.52 -9.12 -3.40
N PRO A 274 -22.47 -9.97 -3.35
CA PRO A 274 -22.66 -11.40 -3.44
C PRO A 274 -23.70 -11.84 -2.40
N GLN A 275 -24.78 -12.44 -2.86
CA GLN A 275 -25.74 -13.06 -1.96
C GLN A 275 -25.05 -14.28 -1.35
N VAL A 276 -25.15 -14.44 -0.04
CA VAL A 276 -24.71 -15.67 0.62
C VAL A 276 -25.46 -16.82 -0.05
N PRO A 277 -24.80 -17.86 -0.59
CA PRO A 277 -25.50 -19.01 -1.12
C PRO A 277 -26.43 -19.51 -0.02
N LEU A 278 -27.73 -19.56 -0.27
CA LEU A 278 -28.65 -20.29 0.58
C LEU A 278 -28.04 -21.67 0.73
N ALA A 279 -27.67 -22.05 1.95
CA ALA A 279 -27.18 -23.38 2.24
C ALA A 279 -28.13 -24.34 1.53
N GLN A 280 -27.62 -25.11 0.58
CA GLN A 280 -28.37 -26.21 0.03
C GLN A 280 -28.60 -27.15 1.21
N ASN A 281 -29.77 -27.02 1.82
CA ASN A 281 -30.27 -28.04 2.67
C ASN A 281 -30.45 -29.27 1.79
N GLU A 282 -29.48 -30.16 1.79
CA GLU A 282 -29.70 -31.54 1.45
C GLU A 282 -30.71 -32.13 2.46
N ALA A 283 -31.97 -31.84 2.25
CA ALA A 283 -33.05 -32.58 2.84
C ALA A 283 -33.49 -33.61 1.81
N LYS A 284 -33.04 -34.84 2.04
CA LYS A 284 -33.75 -36.02 1.57
C LYS A 284 -35.18 -35.96 2.11
N SER A 285 -36.11 -36.19 1.25
CA SER A 285 -37.23 -37.12 1.38
C SER A 285 -38.49 -36.62 0.71
N ASP A 286 -39.01 -37.51 -0.10
CA ASP A 286 -40.36 -37.65 -0.58
C ASP A 286 -41.44 -37.02 0.29
N GLU A 287 -42.28 -36.18 -0.33
CA GLU A 287 -43.72 -36.26 -0.26
C GLU A 287 -44.39 -35.23 -1.18
N THR A 288 -45.45 -35.65 -1.81
CA THR A 288 -46.25 -35.07 -2.90
C THR A 288 -46.92 -33.74 -2.57
N PRO A 289 -47.29 -32.92 -3.55
CA PRO A 289 -47.64 -31.51 -3.39
C PRO A 289 -49.08 -31.29 -3.03
N GLN A 290 -49.32 -30.43 -2.05
CA GLN A 290 -50.62 -29.75 -1.90
C GLN A 290 -50.46 -28.28 -2.24
N ASN A 291 -51.36 -27.81 -3.12
CA ASN A 291 -51.53 -26.46 -3.59
C ASN A 291 -51.55 -25.41 -2.47
N VAL A 292 -50.62 -24.48 -2.53
CA VAL A 292 -50.77 -23.18 -1.90
C VAL A 292 -50.42 -22.12 -2.95
N GLU A 293 -51.39 -21.25 -3.23
CA GLU A 293 -51.30 -20.15 -4.19
C GLU A 293 -50.13 -19.19 -3.83
N THR A 294 -49.21 -19.02 -4.76
CA THR A 294 -48.14 -18.03 -4.67
C THR A 294 -48.66 -16.64 -5.06
N PRO A 295 -48.33 -15.57 -4.30
CA PRO A 295 -48.57 -14.22 -4.77
C PRO A 295 -47.66 -13.92 -5.96
N SER A 296 -48.26 -13.40 -7.00
CA SER A 296 -47.68 -13.08 -8.30
C SER A 296 -46.34 -12.34 -8.22
N SER A 297 -45.33 -12.93 -8.82
CA SER A 297 -44.07 -12.28 -9.18
C SER A 297 -44.34 -11.09 -10.09
N ARG A 298 -44.02 -9.86 -9.62
CA ARG A 298 -44.00 -8.69 -10.50
C ARG A 298 -42.87 -8.82 -11.49
N HIS A 299 -43.20 -9.14 -12.72
CA HIS A 299 -42.30 -9.05 -13.85
C HIS A 299 -41.83 -7.60 -14.02
N ILE A 300 -40.57 -7.31 -13.80
CA ILE A 300 -39.94 -6.06 -14.21
C ILE A 300 -39.43 -6.28 -15.64
N SER A 301 -40.21 -5.73 -16.60
CA SER A 301 -39.78 -5.67 -18.00
C SER A 301 -38.76 -4.56 -18.18
N PHE A 302 -37.59 -4.89 -18.70
CA PHE A 302 -36.60 -3.92 -19.14
C PHE A 302 -37.03 -3.33 -20.50
N VAL A 303 -37.30 -2.06 -20.53
CA VAL A 303 -37.53 -1.32 -21.79
C VAL A 303 -36.18 -0.98 -22.39
N ASP A 304 -36.02 -1.33 -23.66
CA ASP A 304 -34.88 -1.01 -24.50
C ASP A 304 -34.66 0.52 -24.57
N MET A 305 -33.60 1.04 -23.98
CA MET A 305 -33.29 2.46 -23.96
C MET A 305 -32.48 2.88 -25.19
N LYS A 306 -33.16 3.06 -26.30
CA LYS A 306 -32.71 3.97 -27.36
C LYS A 306 -33.57 5.22 -27.29
N ALA A 307 -33.29 6.15 -26.41
CA ALA A 307 -33.56 7.58 -26.47
C ALA A 307 -33.18 8.24 -25.15
N THR A 308 -32.34 9.24 -25.21
CA THR A 308 -31.99 10.09 -24.08
C THR A 308 -33.10 11.08 -23.76
N PRO A 309 -33.73 11.04 -22.57
CA PRO A 309 -34.50 12.17 -22.08
C PRO A 309 -33.63 13.07 -21.22
N LYS A 310 -33.64 14.37 -21.49
CA LYS A 310 -33.14 15.40 -20.59
C LYS A 310 -34.02 15.41 -19.32
N VAL A 311 -33.47 15.10 -18.19
CA VAL A 311 -34.12 15.18 -16.88
C VAL A 311 -33.52 16.34 -16.09
N PRO A 312 -34.35 17.17 -15.41
CA PRO A 312 -33.87 18.35 -14.67
C PRO A 312 -33.06 17.96 -13.42
N GLU A 313 -32.04 18.74 -13.15
CA GLU A 313 -31.10 18.55 -12.07
C GLU A 313 -31.76 18.75 -10.70
N LYS A 314 -31.66 17.74 -9.83
CA LYS A 314 -31.87 17.87 -8.37
C LYS A 314 -30.52 17.81 -7.66
N PRO A 315 -30.22 18.73 -6.71
CA PRO A 315 -28.99 18.69 -5.95
C PRO A 315 -29.02 17.50 -5.00
N GLY A 316 -27.91 16.71 -4.96
CA GLY A 316 -27.71 15.62 -4.01
C GLY A 316 -27.60 14.21 -4.61
N GLN A 317 -27.65 14.03 -5.93
CA GLN A 317 -27.40 12.73 -6.55
C GLN A 317 -25.94 12.53 -6.93
N LEU A 318 -25.30 11.50 -6.35
CA LEU A 318 -23.99 11.02 -6.78
C LEU A 318 -24.05 10.63 -8.27
N ARG A 319 -23.32 11.37 -9.11
CA ARG A 319 -23.15 11.01 -10.52
C ARG A 319 -22.11 9.92 -10.64
N ARG A 320 -22.45 8.89 -11.38
CA ARG A 320 -21.58 7.80 -11.76
C ARG A 320 -20.41 8.31 -12.63
N ALA A 321 -19.19 8.37 -12.09
CA ALA A 321 -18.00 8.37 -12.93
C ALA A 321 -17.73 6.94 -13.38
N PRO A 322 -17.43 6.68 -14.67
CA PRO A 322 -16.96 5.36 -15.08
C PRO A 322 -15.71 5.02 -14.28
N THR A 323 -15.69 3.82 -13.70
CA THR A 323 -14.50 3.29 -12.99
C THR A 323 -13.32 3.31 -13.97
N PRO A 324 -12.21 3.99 -13.65
CA PRO A 324 -11.05 3.97 -14.54
C PRO A 324 -10.59 2.53 -14.71
N TYR A 325 -10.41 2.12 -15.95
CA TYR A 325 -9.88 0.80 -16.28
C TYR A 325 -8.51 0.61 -15.61
N PRO A 326 -8.13 -0.63 -15.24
CA PRO A 326 -6.82 -0.91 -14.63
C PRO A 326 -5.62 -0.36 -15.41
N LYS A 327 -5.75 -0.21 -16.74
CA LYS A 327 -4.75 0.44 -17.59
C LYS A 327 -4.63 1.96 -17.35
N GLU A 328 -5.75 2.63 -17.09
CA GLU A 328 -5.78 4.08 -16.82
C GLU A 328 -5.27 4.39 -15.42
N LEU A 329 -5.56 3.53 -14.43
CA LEU A 329 -4.98 3.63 -13.09
C LEU A 329 -3.46 3.43 -13.10
N ARG A 330 -2.95 2.49 -13.91
CA ARG A 330 -1.50 2.34 -14.12
C ARG A 330 -0.90 3.56 -14.84
N ALA A 331 -1.61 4.16 -15.78
CA ALA A 331 -1.18 5.37 -16.46
C ALA A 331 -1.17 6.57 -15.50
N LEU A 332 -2.19 6.73 -14.65
CA LEU A 332 -2.25 7.77 -13.63
C LEU A 332 -1.16 7.60 -12.56
N ALA A 333 -0.91 6.38 -12.09
CA ALA A 333 0.17 6.08 -11.17
C ALA A 333 1.55 6.29 -11.81
N LYS A 334 1.70 5.97 -13.10
CA LYS A 334 2.93 6.23 -13.87
C LYS A 334 3.12 7.73 -14.13
N HIS A 335 2.02 8.45 -14.38
CA HIS A 335 2.05 9.90 -14.58
C HIS A 335 2.37 10.64 -13.27
N ALA A 336 1.81 10.22 -12.16
CA ALA A 336 2.17 10.73 -10.83
C ALA A 336 3.65 10.51 -10.47
N ARG A 337 4.23 9.37 -10.88
CA ARG A 337 5.68 9.10 -10.72
C ARG A 337 6.57 9.95 -11.66
N ASN A 338 6.08 10.29 -12.86
CA ASN A 338 6.84 11.08 -13.83
C ASN A 338 6.79 12.58 -13.52
N ILE A 339 5.74 13.11 -12.88
CA ILE A 339 5.68 14.50 -12.41
C ILE A 339 6.83 14.81 -11.43
N HIS A 340 7.38 13.79 -10.76
CA HIS A 340 8.55 13.94 -9.89
C HIS A 340 9.90 13.89 -10.61
N LYS A 341 9.95 13.53 -11.91
CA LYS A 341 11.21 13.42 -12.66
C LYS A 341 11.51 14.62 -13.56
N ASP A 342 10.48 15.33 -14.00
CA ASP A 342 10.65 16.45 -14.93
C ASP A 342 10.08 17.73 -14.33
N GLY A 343 10.97 18.60 -13.86
CA GLY A 343 10.64 19.99 -13.58
C GLY A 343 10.14 20.69 -14.83
N ALA A 344 8.94 21.25 -14.75
CA ALA A 344 8.37 22.31 -15.57
C ALA A 344 8.48 22.18 -17.10
N GLN A 345 7.39 21.78 -17.74
CA GLN A 345 6.87 22.51 -18.92
C GLN A 345 5.38 22.18 -19.10
N ASP A 346 4.58 23.24 -19.26
CA ASP A 346 3.15 23.21 -19.57
C ASP A 346 2.85 22.40 -20.82
N VAL A 347 2.01 21.37 -20.68
CA VAL A 347 1.25 20.83 -21.81
C VAL A 347 -0.14 20.50 -21.32
N THR A 348 -1.10 21.31 -21.71
CA THR A 348 -2.55 21.06 -21.53
C THR A 348 -3.00 19.88 -22.39
N PRO A 349 -3.65 18.86 -21.81
CA PRO A 349 -4.32 17.84 -22.60
C PRO A 349 -5.72 18.30 -23.02
N PRO A 350 -6.27 17.80 -24.13
CA PRO A 350 -7.59 18.21 -24.62
C PRO A 350 -8.70 17.74 -23.68
N MET A 351 -9.60 18.67 -23.39
CA MET A 351 -10.80 18.44 -22.58
C MET A 351 -11.72 17.38 -23.18
N GLN A 352 -11.93 16.30 -22.46
CA GLN A 352 -13.25 15.66 -22.39
C GLN A 352 -13.48 15.12 -20.98
N SER A 353 -14.37 15.83 -20.24
CA SER A 353 -15.07 15.43 -19.02
C SER A 353 -14.23 14.76 -17.91
N ALA A 354 -13.33 15.51 -17.28
CA ALA A 354 -12.77 15.17 -15.99
C ALA A 354 -13.43 16.03 -14.90
N VAL A 355 -13.99 15.35 -13.91
CA VAL A 355 -14.37 15.97 -12.64
C VAL A 355 -13.09 16.49 -11.99
N HIS A 356 -13.05 17.78 -11.71
CA HIS A 356 -11.96 18.46 -11.04
C HIS A 356 -11.74 17.85 -9.64
N ILE A 357 -10.75 16.97 -9.51
CA ILE A 357 -10.13 16.68 -8.21
C ILE A 357 -9.11 17.81 -8.01
N LYS A 358 -9.44 18.78 -7.15
CA LYS A 358 -8.42 19.67 -6.61
C LYS A 358 -7.42 18.80 -5.85
N ALA A 359 -6.26 18.59 -6.43
CA ALA A 359 -5.14 17.99 -5.74
C ALA A 359 -4.82 18.85 -4.52
N ALA A 360 -5.15 18.33 -3.33
CA ALA A 360 -4.58 18.87 -2.09
C ALA A 360 -3.07 18.63 -2.19
N LYS A 361 -2.29 19.68 -2.01
CA LYS A 361 -0.82 19.66 -1.95
C LYS A 361 -0.38 18.59 -0.97
N ILE A 362 0.11 17.48 -1.50
CA ILE A 362 0.92 16.54 -0.75
C ILE A 362 2.21 17.30 -0.45
N THR A 363 2.50 17.48 0.83
CA THR A 363 3.74 18.12 1.30
C THR A 363 4.93 17.44 0.63
N PRO A 364 5.89 18.21 0.10
CA PRO A 364 7.06 17.63 -0.56
C PRO A 364 7.85 16.79 0.43
N THR A 365 8.14 15.58 0.03
CA THR A 365 9.06 14.65 0.68
C THR A 365 10.40 15.34 0.97
N LEU A 366 11.06 14.92 2.01
CA LEU A 366 12.35 15.39 2.57
C LEU A 366 13.46 15.79 1.58
N GLN A 367 13.34 15.47 0.30
CA GLN A 367 14.29 15.91 -0.73
C GLN A 367 14.43 17.44 -0.86
N GLN A 368 13.39 18.23 -0.52
CA GLN A 368 13.49 19.69 -0.56
C GLN A 368 14.17 20.30 0.68
N ARG A 369 14.30 19.58 1.78
CA ARG A 369 15.00 20.08 2.98
C ARG A 369 16.51 20.01 2.86
N PHE A 370 17.06 19.19 1.96
CA PHE A 370 18.51 19.02 1.79
C PHE A 370 19.09 19.81 0.62
N ALA A 371 18.24 20.35 -0.27
CA ALA A 371 18.70 21.17 -1.40
C ALA A 371 19.04 22.64 -1.02
N SER A 372 18.65 23.09 0.16
CA SER A 372 18.91 24.47 0.63
C SER A 372 20.25 24.67 1.33
N ASP A 373 20.92 23.59 1.76
CA ASP A 373 22.11 23.72 2.61
C ASP A 373 23.46 23.36 1.96
N ASN A 374 23.47 22.98 0.68
CA ASN A 374 24.73 22.64 0.01
C ASN A 374 24.89 23.37 -1.36
N LYS A 375 24.98 24.71 -1.31
CA LYS A 375 25.78 25.43 -2.28
C LYS A 375 27.16 25.65 -1.67
N ILE A 376 28.06 24.74 -1.93
CA ILE A 376 29.50 24.99 -1.86
C ILE A 376 30.01 24.68 -3.27
N GLU A 377 30.39 25.77 -3.95
CA GLU A 377 31.18 25.75 -5.18
C GLU A 377 32.55 25.09 -4.91
N VAL A 378 32.92 24.16 -5.72
CA VAL A 378 34.14 23.94 -6.51
C VAL A 378 34.06 22.56 -7.11
#